data_766435ecf7adffaa7a6b7a62a23f4157
#
_entry.id   766435ecf7adffaa7a6b7a62a23f4157
#
_cell.length_a   1.000
_cell.length_b   1.000
_cell.length_c   1.000
_cell.angle_alpha   90.00
_cell.angle_beta   90.00
_cell.angle_gamma   90.00
#
_symmetry.space_group_name_H-M   'P 1'
#
loop_
_entity.id
_entity.type
_entity.pdbx_description
1 polymer ?
#
loop_
_entity_poly.entity_id
_entity_poly.type
_entity_poly.pdbx_seq_one_letter_code
_entity_poly.pdbx_strand_id
1 'polypeptide(L)'
;MKNIYHKLFSILLVFLFLPMIQEHLNVINVNPLKGVTYKTEKPKFTFDNCYEGKYQAQLEKYISENFGFKEIAIRLYNQYIWTCFKKTYNKSFQKGKDNWFYYHRACREFKGYEYRSHFKTREEAIANYEKNITMMCQLRGILKEYGIEFMTFMGPDKPFIHPEYLPNKDTISKPLRAFEYYSKRFDEIGFPNIEMTQWFKAMRDTISHPIMQTIDSHWGVSAVYGCDSLLKYLNSLNDFGIPEIKYGKAIKTNKKPSYEEKVLNMIFPIIKKNYNYKMDIKVMNNENTKKPRILFVGDSFIWAINDYLPLQDILSDMEIWYYNSTVHQGFNLNKKKKQDINALHS
;
A
#
# COMPACT_ATOMS: atom_id res chain seq x y z
N MET A 1 -58.22 -0.09 -0.85
CA MET A 1 -57.02 0.58 -1.42
C MET A 1 -56.41 1.64 -0.51
N LYS A 2 -57.15 2.58 0.08
CA LYS A 2 -56.59 3.62 0.98
C LYS A 2 -55.69 3.07 2.09
N ASN A 3 -56.05 1.97 2.74
CA ASN A 3 -55.26 1.35 3.83
C ASN A 3 -53.86 0.84 3.39
N ILE A 4 -53.69 0.46 2.13
CA ILE A 4 -52.37 -0.03 1.65
C ILE A 4 -51.39 1.13 1.44
N TYR A 5 -51.87 2.27 0.95
CA TYR A 5 -51.05 3.47 0.79
C TYR A 5 -50.59 4.03 2.13
N HIS A 6 -51.44 4.02 3.15
CA HIS A 6 -51.05 4.46 4.51
C HIS A 6 -50.00 3.52 5.10
N LYS A 7 -50.13 2.21 4.93
CA LYS A 7 -49.14 1.23 5.38
C LYS A 7 -47.82 1.42 4.66
N LEU A 8 -47.83 1.59 3.35
CA LEU A 8 -46.63 1.84 2.56
C LEU A 8 -45.99 3.16 2.97
N PHE A 9 -46.75 4.23 3.17
CA PHE A 9 -46.23 5.50 3.66
C PHE A 9 -45.60 5.38 5.03
N SER A 10 -46.24 4.68 5.98
CA SER A 10 -45.68 4.45 7.31
C SER A 10 -44.39 3.66 7.26
N ILE A 11 -44.31 2.63 6.40
CA ILE A 11 -43.08 1.84 6.19
C ILE A 11 -41.97 2.73 5.64
N LEU A 12 -42.22 3.53 4.62
CA LEU A 12 -41.27 4.47 4.06
C LEU A 12 -40.78 5.47 5.10
N LEU A 13 -41.67 5.97 5.94
CA LEU A 13 -41.34 6.91 6.99
C LEU A 13 -40.43 6.27 8.06
N VAL A 14 -40.73 5.03 8.45
CA VAL A 14 -39.85 4.27 9.36
C VAL A 14 -38.49 4.06 8.73
N PHE A 15 -38.39 3.66 7.45
CA PHE A 15 -37.14 3.53 6.76
C PHE A 15 -36.30 4.83 6.72
N LEU A 16 -36.97 5.97 6.62
CA LEU A 16 -36.31 7.28 6.63
C LEU A 16 -35.61 7.59 7.96
N PHE A 17 -36.22 7.14 9.08
CA PHE A 17 -35.68 7.38 10.42
C PHE A 17 -34.70 6.30 10.89
N LEU A 18 -34.63 5.12 10.25
CA LEU A 18 -33.71 4.03 10.64
C LEU A 18 -32.27 4.44 10.73
N PRO A 19 -31.68 5.22 9.78
CA PRO A 19 -30.29 5.63 9.90
C PRO A 19 -30.01 6.51 11.12
N MET A 20 -30.96 7.38 11.48
CA MET A 20 -30.86 8.23 12.66
C MET A 20 -30.93 7.40 13.96
N ILE A 21 -31.84 6.43 13.99
CA ILE A 21 -31.95 5.47 15.13
C ILE A 21 -30.67 4.68 15.28
N GLN A 22 -30.13 4.15 14.18
CA GLN A 22 -28.88 3.40 14.18
C GLN A 22 -27.68 4.25 14.68
N GLU A 23 -27.59 5.50 14.24
CA GLU A 23 -26.51 6.42 14.67
C GLU A 23 -26.53 6.68 16.17
N HIS A 24 -27.72 6.85 16.76
CA HIS A 24 -27.88 7.18 18.16
C HIS A 24 -27.86 5.95 19.10
N LEU A 25 -28.46 4.85 18.66
CA LEU A 25 -28.67 3.66 19.51
C LEU A 25 -27.69 2.52 19.22
N ASN A 26 -26.94 2.56 18.11
CA ASN A 26 -26.03 1.49 17.69
C ASN A 26 -26.67 0.09 17.78
N VAL A 27 -27.90 -0.05 17.31
CA VAL A 27 -28.68 -1.31 17.41
C VAL A 27 -27.98 -2.49 16.74
N ILE A 28 -27.28 -2.21 15.63
CA ILE A 28 -26.53 -3.20 14.87
C ILE A 28 -25.04 -2.81 14.87
N ASN A 29 -24.19 -3.71 15.33
CA ASN A 29 -22.74 -3.51 15.21
C ASN A 29 -22.29 -3.69 13.76
N VAL A 30 -21.99 -2.58 13.07
CA VAL A 30 -21.57 -2.57 11.67
C VAL A 30 -20.04 -2.47 11.62
N ASN A 31 -19.38 -3.43 10.97
CA ASN A 31 -17.94 -3.38 10.77
C ASN A 31 -17.53 -2.10 10.01
N PRO A 32 -16.49 -1.37 10.45
CA PRO A 32 -16.02 -0.18 9.76
C PRO A 32 -15.53 -0.50 8.34
N LEU A 33 -15.61 0.49 7.45
CA LEU A 33 -15.00 0.39 6.13
C LEU A 33 -13.48 0.23 6.26
N LYS A 34 -12.87 -0.41 5.29
CA LYS A 34 -11.42 -0.50 5.17
C LYS A 34 -10.89 0.59 4.24
N GLY A 35 -9.65 1.05 4.50
CA GLY A 35 -9.06 2.20 3.84
C GLY A 35 -9.16 3.46 4.68
N VAL A 36 -8.90 4.61 4.07
CA VAL A 36 -8.98 5.91 4.76
C VAL A 36 -10.43 6.31 4.91
N THR A 37 -10.90 6.41 6.14
CA THR A 37 -12.24 6.89 6.49
C THR A 37 -12.12 8.13 7.35
N TYR A 38 -12.83 9.18 6.96
CA TYR A 38 -12.89 10.42 7.74
C TYR A 38 -14.19 10.39 8.56
N LYS A 39 -14.08 10.74 9.83
CA LYS A 39 -15.23 11.07 10.68
C LYS A 39 -15.05 12.51 11.11
N THR A 40 -16.01 13.35 10.78
CA THR A 40 -16.06 14.72 11.27
C THR A 40 -16.74 14.78 12.62
N GLU A 41 -16.29 15.70 13.47
CA GLU A 41 -16.97 16.00 14.73
C GLU A 41 -18.22 16.83 14.47
N LYS A 42 -19.21 16.69 15.37
CA LYS A 42 -20.44 17.49 15.29
C LYS A 42 -20.11 18.98 15.40
N PRO A 43 -20.51 19.81 14.43
CA PRO A 43 -20.21 21.22 14.46
C PRO A 43 -20.93 21.92 15.62
N LYS A 44 -20.21 22.87 16.24
CA LYS A 44 -20.81 23.73 17.28
C LYS A 44 -21.65 24.82 16.61
N PHE A 45 -22.90 24.94 17.06
CA PHE A 45 -23.75 26.03 16.61
C PHE A 45 -23.30 27.35 17.23
N THR A 46 -23.10 28.36 16.38
CA THR A 46 -23.00 29.76 16.76
C THR A 46 -23.80 30.60 15.77
N PHE A 47 -24.36 31.76 16.20
CA PHE A 47 -25.15 32.59 15.32
C PHE A 47 -24.32 33.12 14.13
N ASP A 48 -23.06 33.45 14.34
CA ASP A 48 -22.15 33.95 13.29
C ASP A 48 -21.88 32.87 12.25
N ASN A 49 -21.54 31.64 12.67
CA ASN A 49 -21.32 30.51 11.76
C ASN A 49 -22.56 30.12 10.98
N CYS A 50 -23.74 30.27 11.61
CA CYS A 50 -25.01 29.98 10.96
C CYS A 50 -25.36 31.08 9.92
N TYR A 51 -25.16 32.34 10.27
CA TYR A 51 -25.40 33.47 9.36
C TYR A 51 -24.46 33.45 8.15
N GLU A 52 -23.21 33.05 8.34
CA GLU A 52 -22.22 32.90 7.27
C GLU A 52 -22.39 31.63 6.44
N GLY A 53 -23.34 30.75 6.74
CA GLY A 53 -23.53 29.48 6.05
C GLY A 53 -22.50 28.36 6.37
N LYS A 54 -21.52 28.66 7.23
CA LYS A 54 -20.46 27.70 7.63
C LYS A 54 -21.02 26.52 8.42
N TYR A 55 -21.95 26.79 9.34
CA TYR A 55 -22.59 25.75 10.15
C TYR A 55 -23.36 24.74 9.30
N GLN A 56 -24.12 25.21 8.32
CA GLN A 56 -24.91 24.36 7.43
C GLN A 56 -23.99 23.42 6.63
N ALA A 57 -22.90 23.93 6.06
CA ALA A 57 -21.95 23.15 5.31
C ALA A 57 -21.24 22.09 6.18
N GLN A 58 -20.87 22.48 7.41
CA GLN A 58 -20.27 21.54 8.37
C GLN A 58 -21.25 20.49 8.87
N LEU A 59 -22.51 20.87 9.08
CA LEU A 59 -23.57 19.95 9.50
C LEU A 59 -23.91 18.95 8.40
N GLU A 60 -24.03 19.40 7.16
CA GLU A 60 -24.22 18.51 6.00
C GLU A 60 -23.10 17.49 5.89
N LYS A 61 -21.85 17.95 6.01
CA LYS A 61 -20.69 17.08 6.02
C LYS A 61 -20.74 16.08 7.18
N TYR A 62 -21.05 16.55 8.39
CA TYR A 62 -21.18 15.70 9.57
C TYR A 62 -22.25 14.62 9.36
N ILE A 63 -23.43 14.99 8.90
CA ILE A 63 -24.55 14.04 8.63
C ILE A 63 -24.13 13.02 7.57
N SER A 64 -23.54 13.46 6.46
CA SER A 64 -23.13 12.57 5.38
C SER A 64 -22.00 11.60 5.78
N GLU A 65 -21.15 11.99 6.72
CA GLU A 65 -20.05 11.16 7.18
C GLU A 65 -20.40 10.23 8.35
N ASN A 66 -21.45 10.55 9.11
CA ASN A 66 -21.82 9.84 10.34
C ASN A 66 -23.23 9.22 10.34
N PHE A 67 -23.96 9.20 9.23
CA PHE A 67 -25.29 8.60 9.27
C PHE A 67 -25.25 7.08 9.49
N GLY A 68 -26.18 6.57 10.26
CA GLY A 68 -26.27 5.14 10.57
C GLY A 68 -26.46 4.30 9.31
N PHE A 69 -25.89 3.09 9.29
CA PHE A 69 -25.84 2.18 8.13
C PHE A 69 -25.03 2.64 6.93
N LYS A 70 -24.27 3.74 7.04
CA LYS A 70 -23.41 4.23 5.96
C LYS A 70 -22.51 3.12 5.40
N GLU A 71 -21.87 2.37 6.26
CA GLU A 71 -20.94 1.31 5.87
C GLU A 71 -21.67 0.18 5.12
N ILE A 72 -22.90 -0.14 5.50
CA ILE A 72 -23.72 -1.14 4.81
C ILE A 72 -24.15 -0.62 3.44
N ALA A 73 -24.62 0.63 3.38
CA ALA A 73 -25.06 1.26 2.14
C ALA A 73 -23.90 1.33 1.11
N ILE A 74 -22.71 1.71 1.55
CA ILE A 74 -21.52 1.73 0.70
C ILE A 74 -21.16 0.34 0.18
N ARG A 75 -21.22 -0.70 1.04
CA ARG A 75 -20.94 -2.07 0.61
C ARG A 75 -21.97 -2.60 -0.39
N LEU A 76 -23.24 -2.31 -0.15
CA LEU A 76 -24.34 -2.67 -1.07
C LEU A 76 -24.16 -1.98 -2.42
N TYR A 77 -23.86 -0.69 -2.40
CA TYR A 77 -23.61 0.09 -3.60
C TYR A 77 -22.42 -0.42 -4.39
N ASN A 78 -21.29 -0.65 -3.71
CA ASN A 78 -20.09 -1.19 -4.35
C ASN A 78 -20.35 -2.58 -4.94
N GLN A 79 -21.08 -3.43 -4.21
CA GLN A 79 -21.47 -4.75 -4.71
C GLN A 79 -22.37 -4.66 -5.93
N TYR A 80 -23.34 -3.74 -5.93
CA TYR A 80 -24.22 -3.50 -7.07
C TYR A 80 -23.45 -3.04 -8.30
N ILE A 81 -22.57 -2.04 -8.16
CA ILE A 81 -21.74 -1.53 -9.25
C ILE A 81 -20.84 -2.63 -9.82
N TRP A 82 -20.25 -3.46 -8.94
CA TRP A 82 -19.45 -4.59 -9.39
C TRP A 82 -20.29 -5.66 -10.11
N THR A 83 -21.43 -6.02 -9.55
CA THR A 83 -22.27 -7.10 -10.09
C THR A 83 -22.83 -6.75 -11.45
N CYS A 84 -23.39 -5.54 -11.58
CA CYS A 84 -24.08 -5.09 -12.81
C CYS A 84 -23.11 -4.54 -13.86
N PHE A 85 -22.08 -3.80 -13.46
CA PHE A 85 -21.24 -3.04 -14.39
C PHE A 85 -19.76 -3.49 -14.42
N LYS A 86 -19.37 -4.42 -13.54
CA LYS A 86 -17.97 -4.87 -13.40
C LYS A 86 -16.98 -3.71 -13.19
N LYS A 87 -17.42 -2.64 -12.52
CA LYS A 87 -16.64 -1.45 -12.17
C LYS A 87 -16.41 -1.39 -10.67
N THR A 88 -15.38 -0.67 -10.24
CA THR A 88 -15.15 -0.30 -8.84
C THR A 88 -15.38 1.19 -8.67
N TYR A 89 -15.90 1.58 -7.52
CA TYR A 89 -16.02 3.00 -7.16
C TYR A 89 -14.72 3.57 -6.60
N ASN A 90 -13.84 2.72 -6.09
CA ASN A 90 -12.57 3.15 -5.54
C ASN A 90 -11.63 3.63 -6.66
N LYS A 91 -11.45 4.96 -6.73
CA LYS A 91 -10.64 5.64 -7.76
C LYS A 91 -9.15 5.31 -7.68
N SER A 92 -8.67 4.74 -6.58
CA SER A 92 -7.28 4.32 -6.45
C SER A 92 -6.96 3.09 -7.29
N PHE A 93 -7.98 2.32 -7.69
CA PHE A 93 -7.81 1.08 -8.42
C PHE A 93 -8.35 1.16 -9.84
N GLN A 94 -7.59 0.60 -10.75
CA GLN A 94 -8.00 0.34 -12.13
C GLN A 94 -8.20 -1.17 -12.32
N LYS A 95 -9.40 -1.55 -12.80
CA LYS A 95 -9.65 -2.93 -13.21
C LYS A 95 -8.94 -3.22 -14.53
N GLY A 96 -8.20 -4.31 -14.57
CA GLY A 96 -7.62 -4.91 -15.76
C GLY A 96 -8.49 -6.04 -16.33
N LYS A 97 -7.90 -6.84 -17.23
CA LYS A 97 -8.48 -8.08 -17.76
C LYS A 97 -8.52 -9.15 -16.68
N ASP A 98 -9.34 -10.14 -16.81
CA ASP A 98 -9.43 -11.35 -15.95
C ASP A 98 -9.50 -11.05 -14.44
N ASN A 99 -10.20 -9.95 -14.08
CA ASN A 99 -10.34 -9.44 -12.72
C ASN A 99 -9.02 -9.06 -12.03
N TRP A 100 -7.98 -8.75 -12.81
CA TRP A 100 -6.80 -8.12 -12.26
C TRP A 100 -7.07 -6.69 -11.86
N PHE A 101 -6.41 -6.23 -10.76
CA PHE A 101 -6.51 -4.88 -10.25
C PHE A 101 -5.12 -4.27 -10.14
N TYR A 102 -5.05 -3.00 -10.49
CA TYR A 102 -3.84 -2.22 -10.49
C TYR A 102 -4.09 -0.91 -9.75
N TYR A 103 -3.09 -0.39 -9.05
CA TYR A 103 -3.15 0.99 -8.61
C TYR A 103 -3.05 1.94 -9.80
N HIS A 104 -3.89 2.97 -9.80
CA HIS A 104 -3.86 4.00 -10.85
C HIS A 104 -2.49 4.66 -10.99
N ARG A 105 -1.83 4.94 -9.84
CA ARG A 105 -0.48 5.51 -9.81
C ARG A 105 0.50 4.60 -10.55
N ALA A 106 0.53 3.32 -10.22
CA ALA A 106 1.39 2.34 -10.87
C ALA A 106 1.14 2.23 -12.39
N CYS A 107 -0.14 2.35 -12.81
CA CYS A 107 -0.47 2.39 -14.23
C CYS A 107 0.05 3.66 -14.93
N ARG A 108 0.00 4.82 -14.26
CA ARG A 108 0.57 6.07 -14.81
C ARG A 108 2.08 6.00 -14.88
N GLU A 109 2.73 5.41 -13.88
CA GLU A 109 4.18 5.16 -13.89
C GLU A 109 4.57 4.23 -15.05
N PHE A 110 3.86 3.12 -15.24
CA PHE A 110 4.06 2.22 -16.38
C PHE A 110 3.95 2.95 -17.72
N LYS A 111 2.94 3.82 -17.88
CA LYS A 111 2.72 4.62 -19.07
C LYS A 111 3.72 5.77 -19.24
N GLY A 112 4.48 6.10 -18.19
CA GLY A 112 5.55 7.07 -18.19
C GLY A 112 5.12 8.53 -18.01
N TYR A 113 3.96 8.77 -17.39
CA TYR A 113 3.47 10.13 -17.12
C TYR A 113 3.06 10.38 -15.66
N GLU A 114 3.42 9.51 -14.71
CA GLU A 114 3.12 9.73 -13.28
C GLU A 114 3.73 11.04 -12.76
N TYR A 115 4.88 11.44 -13.27
CA TYR A 115 5.51 12.72 -12.92
C TYR A 115 4.57 13.92 -13.06
N ARG A 116 3.59 13.89 -13.98
CA ARG A 116 2.59 14.97 -14.18
C ARG A 116 1.64 15.14 -12.99
N SER A 117 1.62 14.21 -12.08
CA SER A 117 0.85 14.35 -10.83
C SER A 117 1.51 15.31 -9.83
N HIS A 118 2.81 15.61 -10.03
CA HIS A 118 3.62 16.38 -9.10
C HIS A 118 4.34 17.56 -9.76
N PHE A 119 4.60 17.49 -11.07
CA PHE A 119 5.38 18.47 -11.82
C PHE A 119 4.65 18.89 -13.10
N LYS A 120 4.82 20.14 -13.50
CA LYS A 120 4.19 20.69 -14.70
C LYS A 120 4.88 20.21 -15.97
N THR A 121 6.21 20.09 -15.94
CA THR A 121 7.02 19.66 -17.07
C THR A 121 7.89 18.45 -16.73
N ARG A 122 8.40 17.80 -17.78
CA ARG A 122 9.34 16.69 -17.66
C ARG A 122 10.69 17.17 -17.09
N GLU A 123 11.12 18.33 -17.53
CA GLU A 123 12.38 18.96 -17.11
C GLU A 123 12.35 19.31 -15.63
N GLU A 124 11.23 19.83 -15.12
CA GLU A 124 11.02 20.09 -13.70
C GLU A 124 11.09 18.79 -12.87
N ALA A 125 10.49 17.70 -13.39
CA ALA A 125 10.58 16.39 -12.73
C ALA A 125 12.01 15.87 -12.67
N ILE A 126 12.75 15.97 -13.79
CA ILE A 126 14.15 15.54 -13.87
C ILE A 126 15.03 16.37 -12.93
N ALA A 127 14.85 17.69 -12.89
CA ALA A 127 15.60 18.55 -11.99
C ALA A 127 15.35 18.17 -10.50
N ASN A 128 14.13 17.82 -10.17
CA ASN A 128 13.79 17.34 -8.83
C ASN A 128 14.45 15.97 -8.53
N TYR A 129 14.46 15.04 -9.49
CA TYR A 129 15.10 13.75 -9.33
C TYR A 129 16.61 13.90 -9.10
N GLU A 130 17.30 14.73 -9.88
CA GLU A 130 18.73 15.02 -9.70
C GLU A 130 19.03 15.66 -8.34
N LYS A 131 18.18 16.59 -7.89
CA LYS A 131 18.28 17.17 -6.54
C LYS A 131 18.20 16.08 -5.47
N ASN A 132 17.24 15.17 -5.57
CA ASN A 132 17.07 14.07 -4.63
C ASN A 132 18.29 13.13 -4.64
N ILE A 133 18.81 12.79 -5.82
CA ILE A 133 20.03 11.97 -5.96
C ILE A 133 21.21 12.64 -5.24
N THR A 134 21.40 13.95 -5.47
CA THR A 134 22.45 14.72 -4.79
C THR A 134 22.31 14.66 -3.27
N MET A 135 21.08 14.85 -2.75
CA MET A 135 20.82 14.75 -1.31
C MET A 135 21.07 13.35 -0.76
N MET A 136 20.73 12.29 -1.50
CA MET A 136 21.01 10.89 -1.10
C MET A 136 22.53 10.62 -1.07
N CYS A 137 23.28 11.14 -2.03
CA CYS A 137 24.75 11.02 -2.04
C CYS A 137 25.37 11.75 -0.84
N GLN A 138 24.91 12.95 -0.52
CA GLN A 138 25.37 13.70 0.64
C GLN A 138 25.05 12.96 1.94
N LEU A 139 23.80 12.47 2.08
CA LEU A 139 23.39 11.69 3.24
C LEU A 139 24.24 10.42 3.39
N ARG A 140 24.48 9.69 2.30
CA ARG A 140 25.35 8.52 2.34
C ARG A 140 26.76 8.85 2.79
N GLY A 141 27.33 9.99 2.32
CA GLY A 141 28.63 10.46 2.77
C GLY A 141 28.69 10.67 4.28
N ILE A 142 27.71 11.39 4.83
CA ILE A 142 27.60 11.65 6.27
C ILE A 142 27.44 10.33 7.05
N LEU A 143 26.52 9.47 6.64
CA LEU A 143 26.28 8.20 7.33
C LEU A 143 27.50 7.29 7.35
N LYS A 144 28.29 7.29 6.27
CA LYS A 144 29.53 6.51 6.17
C LYS A 144 30.58 6.91 7.20
N GLU A 145 30.64 8.20 7.59
CA GLU A 145 31.52 8.67 8.68
C GLU A 145 31.15 8.06 10.04
N TYR A 146 29.90 7.64 10.21
CA TYR A 146 29.40 6.94 11.39
C TYR A 146 29.41 5.41 11.24
N GLY A 147 30.01 4.87 10.17
CA GLY A 147 30.03 3.43 9.92
C GLY A 147 28.69 2.86 9.47
N ILE A 148 27.76 3.71 9.00
CA ILE A 148 26.42 3.31 8.56
C ILE A 148 26.40 3.26 7.04
N GLU A 149 26.06 2.09 6.47
CA GLU A 149 25.84 1.97 5.03
C GLU A 149 24.44 2.39 4.65
N PHE A 150 24.31 3.10 3.54
CA PHE A 150 23.04 3.57 3.00
C PHE A 150 22.90 3.15 1.54
N MET A 151 21.77 2.51 1.23
CA MET A 151 21.42 2.09 -0.12
C MET A 151 19.95 2.31 -0.42
N THR A 152 19.59 2.24 -1.70
CA THR A 152 18.19 2.21 -2.13
C THR A 152 17.78 0.80 -2.59
N PHE A 153 16.53 0.45 -2.32
CA PHE A 153 15.93 -0.80 -2.74
C PHE A 153 14.58 -0.51 -3.37
N MET A 154 14.43 -0.79 -4.66
CA MET A 154 13.21 -0.54 -5.42
C MET A 154 12.49 -1.86 -5.70
N GLY A 155 11.35 -2.07 -5.03
CA GLY A 155 10.49 -3.22 -5.24
C GLY A 155 9.81 -3.19 -6.62
N PRO A 156 9.35 -4.34 -7.11
CA PRO A 156 8.72 -4.43 -8.42
C PRO A 156 7.31 -3.83 -8.40
N ASP A 157 6.91 -3.19 -9.50
CA ASP A 157 5.56 -2.68 -9.65
C ASP A 157 4.72 -3.58 -10.56
N LYS A 158 3.50 -3.88 -10.16
CA LYS A 158 2.62 -4.87 -10.80
C LYS A 158 2.38 -4.67 -12.30
N PRO A 159 2.18 -3.44 -12.82
CA PRO A 159 2.03 -3.22 -14.25
C PRO A 159 3.24 -3.63 -15.09
N PHE A 160 4.44 -3.59 -14.50
CA PHE A 160 5.67 -4.00 -15.20
C PHE A 160 5.85 -5.51 -15.19
N ILE A 161 5.39 -6.17 -14.12
CA ILE A 161 5.49 -7.63 -14.00
C ILE A 161 4.38 -8.32 -14.81
N HIS A 162 3.16 -7.79 -14.77
CA HIS A 162 1.98 -8.37 -15.40
C HIS A 162 1.27 -7.39 -16.35
N PRO A 163 1.96 -6.86 -17.39
CA PRO A 163 1.37 -5.90 -18.32
C PRO A 163 0.28 -6.50 -19.21
N GLU A 164 0.24 -7.84 -19.37
CA GLU A 164 -0.72 -8.55 -20.20
C GLU A 164 -2.17 -8.36 -19.76
N TYR A 165 -2.39 -8.13 -18.47
CA TYR A 165 -3.73 -7.91 -17.91
C TYR A 165 -4.13 -6.44 -17.84
N LEU A 166 -3.26 -5.50 -18.24
CA LEU A 166 -3.65 -4.09 -18.35
C LEU A 166 -4.71 -3.92 -19.45
N PRO A 167 -5.72 -3.07 -19.23
CA PRO A 167 -6.75 -2.81 -20.25
C PRO A 167 -6.16 -2.07 -21.45
N ASN A 168 -5.16 -1.22 -21.21
CA ASN A 168 -4.40 -0.50 -22.23
C ASN A 168 -2.94 -0.45 -21.81
N LYS A 169 -2.04 -0.89 -22.70
CA LYS A 169 -0.58 -0.97 -22.51
C LYS A 169 0.17 0.22 -23.12
N ASP A 170 -0.53 1.16 -23.77
CA ASP A 170 0.11 2.25 -24.48
C ASP A 170 0.86 3.15 -23.51
N THR A 171 2.08 3.47 -23.89
CA THR A 171 2.93 4.45 -23.22
C THR A 171 2.91 5.77 -23.99
N ILE A 172 3.26 6.87 -23.34
CA ILE A 172 3.48 8.14 -24.04
C ILE A 172 4.76 8.09 -24.87
N SER A 173 4.89 8.96 -25.86
CA SER A 173 6.01 8.96 -26.81
C SER A 173 7.40 9.13 -26.17
N LYS A 174 7.48 9.85 -25.05
CA LYS A 174 8.70 10.05 -24.27
C LYS A 174 8.43 9.72 -22.78
N PRO A 175 8.36 8.44 -22.42
CA PRO A 175 8.05 8.07 -21.05
C PRO A 175 9.15 8.55 -20.08
N LEU A 176 8.74 9.02 -18.92
CA LEU A 176 9.62 9.27 -17.80
C LEU A 176 9.10 8.46 -16.61
N ARG A 177 9.86 7.47 -16.20
CA ARG A 177 9.56 6.59 -15.09
C ARG A 177 10.60 6.82 -14.00
N ALA A 178 10.12 7.17 -12.82
CA ALA A 178 11.00 7.57 -11.73
C ALA A 178 12.01 6.46 -11.38
N PHE A 179 11.54 5.21 -11.22
CA PHE A 179 12.41 4.10 -10.84
C PHE A 179 13.50 3.80 -11.90
N GLU A 180 13.16 3.85 -13.21
CA GLU A 180 14.12 3.66 -14.29
C GLU A 180 15.17 4.79 -14.30
N TYR A 181 14.71 6.03 -14.05
CA TYR A 181 15.59 7.18 -13.98
C TYR A 181 16.57 7.09 -12.82
N TYR A 182 16.05 6.83 -11.61
CA TYR A 182 16.88 6.69 -10.42
C TYR A 182 17.86 5.52 -10.54
N SER A 183 17.40 4.34 -10.97
CA SER A 183 18.26 3.16 -11.11
C SER A 183 19.42 3.45 -12.07
N LYS A 184 19.12 3.97 -13.26
CA LYS A 184 20.14 4.33 -14.25
C LYS A 184 21.16 5.33 -13.69
N ARG A 185 20.68 6.39 -13.01
CA ARG A 185 21.59 7.41 -12.43
C ARG A 185 22.43 6.86 -11.30
N PHE A 186 21.85 6.02 -10.44
CA PHE A 186 22.60 5.36 -9.38
C PHE A 186 23.71 4.45 -9.92
N ASP A 187 23.43 3.69 -10.98
CA ASP A 187 24.43 2.85 -11.64
C ASP A 187 25.55 3.71 -12.25
N GLU A 188 25.23 4.83 -12.92
CA GLU A 188 26.19 5.74 -13.52
C GLU A 188 27.15 6.37 -12.50
N ILE A 189 26.69 6.64 -11.27
CA ILE A 189 27.49 7.28 -10.22
C ILE A 189 28.02 6.31 -9.17
N GLY A 190 27.77 5.01 -9.33
CA GLY A 190 28.19 3.98 -8.36
C GLY A 190 27.50 4.09 -6.99
N PHE A 191 26.26 4.59 -6.96
CA PHE A 191 25.46 4.61 -5.73
C PHE A 191 24.83 3.23 -5.48
N PRO A 192 24.96 2.67 -4.26
CA PRO A 192 24.39 1.36 -3.96
C PRO A 192 22.89 1.32 -4.15
N ASN A 193 22.41 0.52 -5.09
CA ASN A 193 20.99 0.36 -5.34
C ASN A 193 20.67 -1.06 -5.82
N ILE A 194 19.43 -1.49 -5.59
CA ILE A 194 18.85 -2.68 -6.21
C ILE A 194 17.50 -2.27 -6.81
N GLU A 195 17.33 -2.53 -8.11
CA GLU A 195 16.07 -2.42 -8.84
C GLU A 195 15.59 -3.84 -9.21
N MET A 196 14.44 -4.26 -8.70
CA MET A 196 13.98 -5.64 -8.78
C MET A 196 13.03 -5.92 -9.95
N THR A 197 12.55 -4.90 -10.66
CA THR A 197 11.49 -5.07 -11.67
C THR A 197 11.89 -6.01 -12.80
N GLN A 198 13.07 -5.80 -13.38
CA GLN A 198 13.54 -6.63 -14.50
C GLN A 198 13.83 -8.07 -14.07
N TRP A 199 14.42 -8.23 -12.90
CA TRP A 199 14.71 -9.52 -12.35
C TRP A 199 13.43 -10.32 -12.05
N PHE A 200 12.45 -9.72 -11.39
CA PHE A 200 11.15 -10.35 -11.15
C PHE A 200 10.38 -10.63 -12.44
N LYS A 201 10.49 -9.75 -13.44
CA LYS A 201 9.90 -9.98 -14.75
C LYS A 201 10.47 -11.23 -15.43
N ALA A 202 11.78 -11.43 -15.36
CA ALA A 202 12.44 -12.62 -15.88
C ALA A 202 12.08 -13.88 -15.07
N MET A 203 11.93 -13.77 -13.74
CA MET A 203 11.65 -14.87 -12.83
C MET A 203 10.19 -15.35 -12.93
N ARG A 204 9.23 -14.49 -13.26
CA ARG A 204 7.79 -14.76 -13.13
C ARG A 204 7.31 -16.05 -13.80
N ASP A 205 7.93 -16.41 -14.93
CA ASP A 205 7.56 -17.58 -15.73
C ASP A 205 8.32 -18.85 -15.29
N THR A 206 9.27 -18.75 -14.36
CA THR A 206 10.10 -19.85 -13.88
C THR A 206 9.69 -20.36 -12.49
N ILE A 207 8.93 -19.58 -11.73
CA ILE A 207 8.49 -19.94 -10.38
C ILE A 207 7.07 -20.53 -10.38
N SER A 208 6.77 -21.34 -9.37
CA SER A 208 5.50 -22.09 -9.27
C SER A 208 4.32 -21.30 -8.71
N HIS A 209 4.50 -20.01 -8.42
CA HIS A 209 3.47 -19.15 -7.84
C HIS A 209 3.54 -17.75 -8.44
N PRO A 210 2.45 -16.97 -8.45
CA PRO A 210 2.48 -15.61 -8.97
C PRO A 210 3.32 -14.71 -8.08
N ILE A 211 4.16 -13.86 -8.69
CA ILE A 211 4.94 -12.84 -7.98
C ILE A 211 4.00 -11.87 -7.28
N MET A 212 2.97 -11.43 -7.99
CA MET A 212 1.93 -10.55 -7.46
C MET A 212 0.56 -11.18 -7.68
N GLN A 213 -0.31 -11.04 -6.70
CA GLN A 213 -1.65 -11.61 -6.77
C GLN A 213 -2.60 -10.73 -7.60
N THR A 214 -3.72 -11.31 -8.02
CA THR A 214 -4.70 -10.68 -8.92
C THR A 214 -5.24 -9.35 -8.37
N ILE A 215 -5.55 -9.26 -7.08
CA ILE A 215 -6.08 -8.03 -6.46
C ILE A 215 -5.00 -7.30 -5.66
N ASP A 216 -4.07 -8.03 -5.04
CA ASP A 216 -3.00 -7.44 -4.25
C ASP A 216 -1.95 -6.78 -5.13
N SER A 217 -1.46 -5.62 -4.74
CA SER A 217 -0.39 -4.90 -5.42
C SER A 217 1.00 -5.23 -4.87
N HIS A 218 1.06 -5.94 -3.75
CA HIS A 218 2.32 -6.31 -3.11
C HIS A 218 2.83 -7.66 -3.62
N TRP A 219 4.12 -7.85 -3.47
CA TRP A 219 4.85 -9.05 -3.93
C TRP A 219 4.65 -10.32 -3.09
N GLY A 220 3.87 -10.24 -1.98
CA GLY A 220 3.53 -11.41 -1.17
C GLY A 220 4.77 -12.21 -0.76
N VAL A 221 4.66 -13.54 -0.82
CA VAL A 221 5.77 -14.45 -0.49
C VAL A 221 7.00 -14.29 -1.40
N SER A 222 6.84 -13.71 -2.59
CA SER A 222 7.96 -13.41 -3.48
C SER A 222 8.92 -12.37 -2.91
N ALA A 223 8.51 -11.63 -1.86
CA ALA A 223 9.38 -10.77 -1.09
C ALA A 223 10.62 -11.52 -0.54
N VAL A 224 10.50 -12.82 -0.25
CA VAL A 224 11.62 -13.65 0.21
C VAL A 224 12.79 -13.62 -0.78
N TYR A 225 12.51 -13.72 -2.07
CA TYR A 225 13.55 -13.66 -3.11
C TYR A 225 14.23 -12.29 -3.18
N GLY A 226 13.43 -11.21 -3.13
CA GLY A 226 13.95 -9.85 -3.13
C GLY A 226 14.81 -9.58 -1.90
N CYS A 227 14.39 -10.07 -0.74
CA CYS A 227 15.13 -9.90 0.50
C CYS A 227 16.42 -10.73 0.54
N ASP A 228 16.41 -11.95 0.01
CA ASP A 228 17.64 -12.74 -0.13
C ASP A 228 18.67 -11.97 -0.97
N SER A 229 18.24 -11.40 -2.09
CA SER A 229 19.09 -10.54 -2.91
C SER A 229 19.58 -9.29 -2.17
N LEU A 230 18.71 -8.64 -1.38
CA LEU A 230 19.06 -7.49 -0.56
C LEU A 230 20.12 -7.84 0.49
N LEU A 231 19.93 -8.94 1.24
CA LEU A 231 20.85 -9.35 2.28
C LEU A 231 22.22 -9.73 1.72
N LYS A 232 22.26 -10.45 0.58
CA LYS A 232 23.50 -10.77 -0.14
C LYS A 232 24.21 -9.54 -0.65
N TYR A 233 23.47 -8.58 -1.19
CA TYR A 233 24.03 -7.33 -1.67
C TYR A 233 24.60 -6.49 -0.53
N LEU A 234 23.92 -6.38 0.60
CA LEU A 234 24.44 -5.72 1.79
C LEU A 234 25.77 -6.35 2.25
N ASN A 235 25.86 -7.68 2.32
CA ASN A 235 27.11 -8.36 2.63
C ASN A 235 28.22 -8.11 1.60
N SER A 236 27.88 -7.84 0.33
CA SER A 236 28.88 -7.51 -0.70
C SER A 236 29.41 -6.09 -0.60
N LEU A 237 28.61 -5.15 -0.06
CA LEU A 237 29.03 -3.76 0.16
C LEU A 237 30.01 -3.64 1.33
N ASN A 238 29.76 -4.42 2.37
CA ASN A 238 30.58 -4.49 3.56
C ASN A 238 30.32 -5.83 4.26
N ASP A 239 31.33 -6.42 4.89
CA ASP A 239 31.15 -7.68 5.62
C ASP A 239 30.36 -7.46 6.92
N PHE A 240 29.04 -7.34 6.78
CA PHE A 240 28.12 -7.23 7.91
C PHE A 240 27.90 -8.56 8.63
N GLY A 241 28.36 -9.67 8.07
CA GLY A 241 28.14 -11.01 8.62
C GLY A 241 26.66 -11.39 8.69
N ILE A 242 25.81 -10.86 7.81
CA ILE A 242 24.39 -11.20 7.73
C ILE A 242 24.25 -12.69 7.40
N PRO A 243 23.45 -13.47 8.14
CA PRO A 243 23.28 -14.88 7.86
C PRO A 243 22.62 -15.12 6.49
N GLU A 244 23.01 -16.19 5.84
CA GLU A 244 22.32 -16.64 4.64
C GLU A 244 20.94 -17.20 4.97
N ILE A 245 20.00 -17.05 4.04
CA ILE A 245 18.71 -17.71 4.13
C ILE A 245 18.58 -18.79 3.05
N LYS A 246 18.03 -19.94 3.45
CA LYS A 246 17.61 -21.00 2.54
C LYS A 246 16.10 -21.12 2.59
N TYR A 247 15.46 -21.26 1.44
CA TYR A 247 14.02 -21.34 1.37
C TYR A 247 13.56 -22.45 0.45
N GLY A 248 12.44 -23.07 0.82
CA GLY A 248 11.80 -24.13 0.06
C GLY A 248 10.90 -23.61 -1.05
N LYS A 249 10.13 -24.52 -1.64
CA LYS A 249 9.09 -24.14 -2.60
C LYS A 249 7.93 -23.44 -1.88
N ALA A 250 7.34 -22.45 -2.54
CA ALA A 250 6.13 -21.81 -2.04
C ALA A 250 4.94 -22.78 -2.07
N ILE A 251 4.25 -22.90 -0.95
CA ILE A 251 3.13 -23.81 -0.74
C ILE A 251 1.85 -22.99 -0.66
N LYS A 252 0.82 -23.40 -1.40
CA LYS A 252 -0.51 -22.82 -1.32
C LYS A 252 -1.11 -22.97 0.07
N THR A 253 -1.70 -21.91 0.58
CA THR A 253 -2.47 -21.93 1.83
C THR A 253 -3.90 -21.44 1.57
N ASN A 254 -4.82 -21.76 2.49
CA ASN A 254 -6.17 -21.21 2.42
C ASN A 254 -6.13 -19.70 2.55
N LYS A 255 -6.90 -19.03 1.69
CA LYS A 255 -6.91 -17.58 1.60
C LYS A 255 -7.83 -16.91 2.60
N LYS A 256 -7.30 -15.86 3.23
CA LYS A 256 -8.11 -14.73 3.68
C LYS A 256 -8.07 -13.63 2.61
N PRO A 257 -9.15 -12.85 2.39
CA PRO A 257 -9.11 -11.70 1.48
C PRO A 257 -7.95 -10.77 1.82
N SER A 258 -7.21 -10.33 0.79
CA SER A 258 -6.11 -9.36 0.96
C SER A 258 -6.64 -8.03 1.52
N TYR A 259 -5.73 -7.20 2.00
CA TYR A 259 -6.12 -5.86 2.46
C TYR A 259 -6.76 -5.05 1.34
N GLU A 260 -6.19 -5.10 0.14
CA GLU A 260 -6.69 -4.41 -1.05
C GLU A 260 -8.10 -4.87 -1.44
N GLU A 261 -8.37 -6.18 -1.36
CA GLU A 261 -9.72 -6.69 -1.61
C GLU A 261 -10.71 -6.15 -0.58
N LYS A 262 -10.30 -6.05 0.69
CA LYS A 262 -11.13 -5.47 1.75
C LYS A 262 -11.38 -3.97 1.56
N VAL A 263 -10.39 -3.23 1.02
CA VAL A 263 -10.52 -1.79 0.72
C VAL A 263 -11.55 -1.51 -0.37
N LEU A 264 -11.88 -2.49 -1.20
CA LEU A 264 -13.00 -2.37 -2.15
C LEU A 264 -14.36 -2.29 -1.47
N ASN A 265 -14.44 -2.63 -0.17
CA ASN A 265 -15.65 -2.55 0.64
C ASN A 265 -16.87 -3.13 -0.05
N MET A 266 -16.79 -4.40 -0.44
CA MET A 266 -17.90 -5.18 -1.00
C MET A 266 -18.42 -6.17 0.04
N ILE A 267 -19.64 -6.68 -0.17
CA ILE A 267 -20.24 -7.72 0.67
C ILE A 267 -19.57 -9.06 0.41
N PHE A 268 -19.41 -9.41 -0.86
CA PHE A 268 -18.82 -10.66 -1.29
C PHE A 268 -17.43 -10.44 -1.92
N PRO A 269 -16.49 -11.35 -1.71
CA PRO A 269 -15.19 -11.26 -2.35
C PRO A 269 -15.31 -11.36 -3.87
N ILE A 270 -14.50 -10.60 -4.60
CA ILE A 270 -14.46 -10.59 -6.07
C ILE A 270 -13.94 -11.94 -6.59
N ILE A 271 -12.93 -12.47 -5.93
CA ILE A 271 -12.26 -13.71 -6.32
C ILE A 271 -12.64 -14.83 -5.36
N LYS A 272 -13.41 -15.78 -5.88
CA LYS A 272 -13.85 -16.95 -5.09
C LYS A 272 -12.71 -17.90 -4.71
N LYS A 273 -11.64 -17.97 -5.51
CA LYS A 273 -10.49 -18.86 -5.30
C LYS A 273 -9.18 -18.11 -5.47
N ASN A 274 -8.80 -17.35 -4.50
CA ASN A 274 -7.46 -16.76 -4.43
C ASN A 274 -6.67 -17.50 -3.34
N TYR A 275 -5.39 -17.65 -3.50
CA TYR A 275 -4.57 -18.40 -2.56
C TYR A 275 -3.47 -17.51 -2.03
N ASN A 276 -3.21 -17.60 -0.73
CA ASN A 276 -1.96 -17.13 -0.18
C ASN A 276 -0.91 -18.24 -0.38
N TYR A 277 0.33 -17.82 -0.31
CA TYR A 277 1.45 -18.73 -0.34
C TYR A 277 2.29 -18.50 0.91
N LYS A 278 2.90 -19.55 1.43
CA LYS A 278 3.94 -19.49 2.45
C LYS A 278 5.17 -20.25 1.96
N MET A 279 6.28 -19.92 2.52
CA MET A 279 7.57 -20.53 2.21
C MET A 279 8.27 -20.86 3.53
N ASP A 280 8.83 -22.05 3.63
CA ASP A 280 9.65 -22.40 4.78
C ASP A 280 11.03 -21.79 4.58
N ILE A 281 11.48 -21.02 5.57
CA ILE A 281 12.75 -20.31 5.54
C ILE A 281 13.62 -20.81 6.68
N LYS A 282 14.88 -21.11 6.38
CA LYS A 282 15.91 -21.47 7.35
C LYS A 282 17.01 -20.43 7.31
N VAL A 283 17.34 -19.88 8.47
CA VAL A 283 18.49 -18.99 8.65
C VAL A 283 19.71 -19.86 8.91
N MET A 284 20.77 -19.62 8.15
CA MET A 284 22.01 -20.37 8.20
C MET A 284 23.07 -19.56 8.95
N ASN A 285 23.24 -19.84 10.23
CA ASN A 285 24.27 -19.19 11.04
C ASN A 285 25.60 -19.94 10.91
N ASN A 286 26.70 -19.22 10.95
CA ASN A 286 28.07 -19.73 11.05
C ASN A 286 28.83 -18.95 12.14
N GLU A 287 30.08 -19.28 12.39
CA GLU A 287 30.92 -18.65 13.43
C GLU A 287 31.10 -17.14 13.24
N ASN A 288 31.05 -16.67 11.98
CA ASN A 288 31.22 -15.26 11.63
C ASN A 288 29.88 -14.51 11.52
N THR A 289 28.74 -15.17 11.81
CA THR A 289 27.44 -14.55 11.70
C THR A 289 27.29 -13.42 12.72
N LYS A 290 27.00 -12.23 12.20
CA LYS A 290 26.59 -11.06 12.97
C LYS A 290 25.15 -10.73 12.61
N LYS A 291 24.44 -10.12 13.53
CA LYS A 291 23.08 -9.62 13.29
C LYS A 291 23.13 -8.10 13.28
N PRO A 292 23.18 -7.44 12.11
CA PRO A 292 23.20 -5.98 12.06
C PRO A 292 21.86 -5.40 12.53
N ARG A 293 21.88 -4.11 12.84
CA ARG A 293 20.68 -3.30 12.98
C ARG A 293 20.33 -2.66 11.64
N ILE A 294 19.04 -2.66 11.26
CA ILE A 294 18.60 -2.05 10.00
C ILE A 294 17.46 -1.05 10.28
N LEU A 295 17.57 0.14 9.67
CA LEU A 295 16.49 1.09 9.52
C LEU A 295 15.93 0.98 8.10
N PHE A 296 14.65 0.64 7.99
CA PHE A 296 13.90 0.68 6.74
C PHE A 296 13.12 2.00 6.66
N VAL A 297 13.33 2.76 5.58
CA VAL A 297 12.54 3.96 5.27
C VAL A 297 11.82 3.73 3.96
N GLY A 298 10.48 3.69 3.96
CA GLY A 298 9.76 3.41 2.72
C GLY A 298 8.26 3.24 2.88
N ASP A 299 7.68 2.56 1.92
CA ASP A 299 6.24 2.35 1.76
C ASP A 299 5.77 0.96 2.23
N SER A 300 4.55 0.59 1.82
CA SER A 300 3.90 -0.66 2.23
C SER A 300 4.59 -1.94 1.74
N PHE A 301 5.53 -1.89 0.82
CA PHE A 301 6.31 -3.05 0.39
C PHE A 301 7.19 -3.63 1.52
N ILE A 302 7.59 -2.78 2.48
CA ILE A 302 8.36 -3.21 3.66
C ILE A 302 7.59 -4.22 4.51
N TRP A 303 6.27 -4.14 4.57
CA TRP A 303 5.46 -5.06 5.37
C TRP A 303 5.60 -6.51 4.91
N ALA A 304 5.71 -6.74 3.61
CA ALA A 304 5.93 -8.09 3.09
C ALA A 304 7.29 -8.66 3.53
N ILE A 305 8.31 -7.81 3.71
CA ILE A 305 9.61 -8.23 4.29
C ILE A 305 9.40 -8.75 5.71
N ASN A 306 8.69 -7.97 6.52
CA ASN A 306 8.38 -8.36 7.90
C ASN A 306 7.47 -9.59 8.01
N ASP A 307 6.51 -9.75 7.10
CA ASP A 307 5.51 -10.80 7.17
C ASP A 307 6.03 -12.17 6.72
N TYR A 308 7.06 -12.19 5.89
CA TYR A 308 7.56 -13.41 5.25
C TYR A 308 8.95 -13.83 5.70
N LEU A 309 9.75 -12.95 6.34
CA LEU A 309 11.08 -13.30 6.82
C LEU A 309 11.15 -13.42 8.34
N PRO A 310 11.93 -14.36 8.87
CA PRO A 310 12.23 -14.45 10.31
C PRO A 310 13.28 -13.40 10.70
N LEU A 311 12.93 -12.10 10.64
CA LEU A 311 13.87 -11.00 10.82
C LEU A 311 14.58 -11.01 12.17
N GLN A 312 13.94 -11.51 13.23
CA GLN A 312 14.56 -11.68 14.56
C GLN A 312 15.73 -12.67 14.55
N ASP A 313 15.77 -13.58 13.57
CA ASP A 313 16.87 -14.53 13.42
C ASP A 313 18.00 -13.99 12.57
N ILE A 314 17.75 -12.94 11.78
CA ILE A 314 18.65 -12.30 10.81
C ILE A 314 19.27 -11.02 11.38
N LEU A 315 18.50 -10.22 12.11
CA LEU A 315 18.87 -8.90 12.60
C LEU A 315 18.93 -8.87 14.13
N SER A 316 19.76 -7.99 14.69
CA SER A 316 19.77 -7.71 16.13
C SER A 316 18.63 -6.78 16.55
N ASP A 317 18.28 -5.82 15.68
CA ASP A 317 17.21 -4.87 15.87
C ASP A 317 16.79 -4.28 14.53
N MET A 318 15.56 -3.78 14.47
CA MET A 318 15.05 -3.08 13.29
C MET A 318 14.13 -1.92 13.65
N GLU A 319 14.10 -0.94 12.76
CA GLU A 319 13.17 0.17 12.83
C GLU A 319 12.58 0.42 11.44
N ILE A 320 11.29 0.76 11.37
CA ILE A 320 10.61 1.08 10.11
C ILE A 320 10.04 2.49 10.20
N TRP A 321 10.48 3.37 9.32
CA TRP A 321 9.89 4.68 9.09
C TRP A 321 8.96 4.61 7.89
N TYR A 322 7.68 4.51 8.20
CA TYR A 322 6.64 4.21 7.22
C TYR A 322 6.01 5.50 6.68
N TYR A 323 6.16 5.77 5.37
CA TYR A 323 5.70 6.98 4.68
C TYR A 323 6.11 8.30 5.36
N ASN A 324 7.21 8.32 6.09
CA ASN A 324 7.63 9.45 6.93
C ASN A 324 6.53 9.97 7.89
N SER A 325 5.61 9.10 8.29
CA SER A 325 4.47 9.46 9.14
C SER A 325 4.37 8.65 10.43
N THR A 326 4.88 7.43 10.43
CA THR A 326 4.86 6.55 11.59
C THR A 326 6.16 5.80 11.74
N VAL A 327 6.61 5.65 12.99
CA VAL A 327 7.79 4.88 13.35
C VAL A 327 7.35 3.59 14.04
N HIS A 328 7.92 2.47 13.62
CA HIS A 328 7.72 1.17 14.22
C HIS A 328 9.08 0.63 14.67
N GLN A 329 9.20 0.21 15.92
CA GLN A 329 10.46 -0.24 16.51
C GLN A 329 10.37 -1.72 16.90
N GLY A 330 11.46 -2.45 16.63
CA GLY A 330 11.62 -3.86 16.93
C GLY A 330 10.78 -4.79 16.07
N PHE A 331 10.84 -6.08 16.36
CA PHE A 331 10.19 -7.13 15.55
C PHE A 331 8.69 -7.31 15.84
N ASN A 332 8.21 -6.82 16.98
CA ASN A 332 6.79 -6.92 17.34
C ASN A 332 6.03 -5.65 16.96
N LEU A 333 5.73 -5.51 15.68
CA LEU A 333 5.09 -4.33 15.08
C LEU A 333 3.63 -4.11 15.53
N ASN A 334 3.03 -5.06 16.26
CA ASN A 334 1.70 -4.90 16.86
C ASN A 334 1.70 -3.93 18.06
N LYS A 335 2.85 -3.63 18.66
CA LYS A 335 3.00 -2.59 19.67
C LYS A 335 3.28 -1.25 18.99
N LYS A 336 2.23 -0.58 18.53
CA LYS A 336 2.29 0.77 17.97
C LYS A 336 2.73 1.78 19.03
N LYS A 337 3.95 2.27 18.98
CA LYS A 337 4.24 3.65 19.35
C LYS A 337 4.10 4.49 18.08
N LYS A 338 2.96 5.13 17.88
CA LYS A 338 2.86 6.25 16.95
C LYS A 338 3.70 7.38 17.54
N GLN A 339 4.96 7.47 17.17
CA GLN A 339 5.72 8.69 17.31
C GLN A 339 5.49 9.47 16.03
N ASP A 340 4.90 10.64 16.13
CA ASP A 340 4.81 11.59 15.04
C ASP A 340 6.23 12.05 14.73
N ILE A 341 6.72 11.84 13.51
CA ILE A 341 8.06 12.24 13.09
C ILE A 341 8.23 13.76 13.26
N ASN A 342 7.14 14.52 13.17
CA ASN A 342 7.16 15.95 13.45
C ASN A 342 7.52 16.29 14.92
N ALA A 343 7.36 15.38 15.86
CA ALA A 343 7.77 15.56 17.25
C ALA A 343 9.28 15.33 17.49
N LEU A 344 10.02 14.81 16.51
CA LEU A 344 11.48 14.65 16.57
C LEU A 344 12.22 15.90 16.11
N HIS A 345 11.53 16.89 15.58
CA HIS A 345 12.10 18.18 15.12
C HIS A 345 11.77 19.36 16.06
N SER A 346 11.12 19.14 17.19
CA SER A 346 10.93 20.08 18.30
C SER A 346 11.87 19.74 19.45
#